data_e3969c15528b7a1f77f124f13f9249ab
#
_entry.id   e3969c15528b7a1f77f124f13f9249ab
#
_cell.length_a   1.000
_cell.length_b   1.000
_cell.length_c   1.000
_cell.angle_alpha   90.00
_cell.angle_beta   90.00
_cell.angle_gamma   90.00
#
_symmetry.space_group_name_H-M   'P 1'
#
loop_
_entity.id
_entity.type
_entity.pdbx_description
1 polymer ?
#
loop_
_entity_poly.entity_id
_entity_poly.type
_entity_poly.pdbx_seq_one_letter_code
_entity_poly.pdbx_strand_id
1 'polypeptide(L)'
;MAITKTWVSAKPKINADGNVTEWSVEYKYTDGDFSHTFSKSEKIEIPSKAPGSYTKAELLTLMNEAHWDDMFNKKNNIFKNPPVADTVDNSFDVSTLS
;
A
#
# COMPACT_ATOMS: atom_id res chain seq x y z
N MET A 1 -12.85 10.61 9.88
CA MET A 1 -12.54 9.39 10.61
C MET A 1 -11.06 9.09 10.50
N ALA A 2 -10.48 8.61 11.57
CA ALA A 2 -9.06 8.34 11.61
C ALA A 2 -8.73 7.01 10.92
N ILE A 3 -7.73 7.04 10.07
CA ILE A 3 -7.18 5.82 9.47
C ILE A 3 -6.22 5.21 10.49
N THR A 4 -6.40 3.93 10.78
CA THR A 4 -5.49 3.18 11.63
C THR A 4 -4.50 2.42 10.76
N LYS A 5 -3.23 2.51 11.10
CA LYS A 5 -2.16 1.82 10.38
C LYS A 5 -1.50 0.81 11.32
N THR A 6 -1.38 -0.43 10.86
CA THR A 6 -0.87 -1.52 11.69
C THR A 6 0.20 -2.29 10.93
N TRP A 7 1.34 -2.51 11.58
CA TRP A 7 2.40 -3.36 11.03
C TRP A 7 1.94 -4.82 11.08
N VAL A 8 1.95 -5.48 9.94
CA VAL A 8 1.68 -6.91 9.86
C VAL A 8 2.99 -7.68 9.97
N SER A 9 3.97 -7.30 9.18
CA SER A 9 5.29 -7.90 9.25
C SER A 9 6.37 -6.98 8.66
N ALA A 10 7.60 -7.20 9.10
CA ALA A 10 8.77 -6.56 8.52
C ALA A 10 9.89 -7.59 8.58
N LYS A 11 10.34 -8.05 7.42
CA LYS A 11 11.32 -9.14 7.33
C LYS A 11 12.54 -8.67 6.54
N PRO A 12 13.72 -8.69 7.15
CA PRO A 12 14.96 -8.35 6.46
C PRO A 12 15.59 -9.58 5.83
N LYS A 13 16.29 -9.39 4.73
CA LYS A 13 17.31 -10.32 4.26
C LYS A 13 18.66 -9.74 4.69
N ILE A 14 19.53 -10.60 5.17
CA ILE A 14 20.78 -10.19 5.80
C ILE A 14 21.94 -10.87 5.11
N ASN A 15 23.02 -10.11 4.83
CA ASN A 15 24.23 -10.68 4.25
C ASN A 15 25.15 -11.27 5.33
N ALA A 16 26.31 -11.77 4.91
CA ALA A 16 27.28 -12.39 5.82
C ALA A 16 27.83 -11.42 6.88
N ASP A 17 27.81 -10.12 6.60
CA ASP A 17 28.26 -9.09 7.54
C ASP A 17 27.18 -8.68 8.54
N GLY A 18 25.99 -9.26 8.45
CA GLY A 18 24.87 -8.94 9.33
C GLY A 18 24.11 -7.68 8.92
N ASN A 19 24.34 -7.17 7.73
CA ASN A 19 23.68 -5.98 7.22
C ASN A 19 22.49 -6.33 6.33
N VAL A 20 21.45 -5.50 6.38
CA VAL A 20 20.24 -5.74 5.60
C VAL A 20 20.49 -5.47 4.12
N THR A 21 20.13 -6.43 3.30
CA THR A 21 20.19 -6.31 1.82
C THR A 21 18.84 -6.04 1.20
N GLU A 22 17.76 -6.37 1.90
CA GLU A 22 16.40 -6.16 1.42
C GLU A 22 15.44 -6.17 2.59
N TRP A 23 14.42 -5.30 2.55
CA TRP A 23 13.31 -5.32 3.49
C TRP A 23 12.04 -5.75 2.77
N SER A 24 11.27 -6.62 3.41
CA SER A 24 9.91 -6.95 2.96
C SER A 24 8.95 -6.53 4.05
N VAL A 25 8.02 -5.63 3.73
CA VAL A 25 7.09 -5.04 4.70
C VAL A 25 5.66 -5.31 4.27
N GLU A 26 4.85 -5.73 5.24
CA GLU A 26 3.40 -5.79 5.09
C GLU A 26 2.78 -4.82 6.10
N TYR A 27 1.92 -3.94 5.62
CA TYR A 27 1.38 -2.82 6.39
C TYR A 27 -0.10 -2.68 6.11
N LYS A 28 -0.92 -2.69 7.16
CA LYS A 28 -2.37 -2.69 7.04
C LYS A 28 -2.96 -1.34 7.38
N TYR A 29 -3.79 -0.84 6.48
CA TYR A 29 -4.59 0.36 6.69
C TYR A 29 -6.02 -0.05 6.97
N THR A 30 -6.67 0.59 7.95
CA THR A 30 -8.07 0.34 8.29
C THR A 30 -8.79 1.67 8.50
N ASP A 31 -9.94 1.80 7.88
CA ASP A 31 -10.84 2.92 8.09
C ASP A 31 -12.26 2.37 8.21
N GLY A 32 -12.71 2.21 9.45
CA GLY A 32 -14.01 1.60 9.72
C GLY A 32 -14.07 0.16 9.22
N ASP A 33 -14.99 -0.10 8.32
CA ASP A 33 -15.20 -1.44 7.77
C ASP A 33 -14.27 -1.79 6.61
N PHE A 34 -13.54 -0.80 6.09
CA PHE A 34 -12.64 -1.03 4.97
C PHE A 34 -11.21 -1.17 5.45
N SER A 35 -10.55 -2.22 5.02
CA SER A 35 -9.12 -2.39 5.29
C SER A 35 -8.41 -2.92 4.05
N HIS A 36 -7.13 -2.62 3.97
CA HIS A 36 -6.27 -3.11 2.90
C HIS A 36 -4.85 -3.28 3.43
N THR A 37 -4.22 -4.38 3.07
CA THR A 37 -2.83 -4.65 3.43
C THR A 37 -1.94 -4.44 2.22
N PHE A 38 -0.94 -3.58 2.37
CA PHE A 38 0.07 -3.35 1.35
C PHE A 38 1.30 -4.20 1.66
N SER A 39 1.88 -4.75 0.62
CA SER A 39 3.12 -5.53 0.73
C SER A 39 4.12 -4.99 -0.27
N LYS A 40 5.37 -4.85 0.15
CA LYS A 40 6.43 -4.40 -0.73
C LYS A 40 7.77 -4.93 -0.26
N SER A 41 8.66 -5.21 -1.21
CA SER A 41 10.06 -5.53 -0.94
C SER A 41 10.94 -4.52 -1.63
N GLU A 42 11.90 -3.98 -0.90
CA GLU A 42 12.86 -3.02 -1.43
C GLU A 42 14.29 -3.46 -1.11
N LYS A 43 15.12 -3.43 -2.12
CA LYS A 43 16.55 -3.75 -1.97
C LYS A 43 17.31 -2.55 -1.44
N ILE A 44 18.30 -2.83 -0.62
CA ILE A 44 19.23 -1.82 -0.13
C ILE A 44 20.48 -1.87 -1.03
N GLU A 45 20.73 -0.81 -1.76
CA GLU A 45 21.83 -0.79 -2.74
C GLU A 45 23.20 -0.93 -2.05
N ILE A 46 23.37 -0.27 -0.91
CA ILE A 46 24.61 -0.30 -0.16
C ILE A 46 24.32 -0.78 1.26
N PRO A 47 24.35 -2.11 1.50
CA PRO A 47 24.08 -2.64 2.83
C PRO A 47 25.12 -2.15 3.84
N SER A 48 24.66 -1.40 4.84
CA SER A 48 25.53 -0.81 5.85
C SER A 48 24.99 -0.87 7.26
N LYS A 49 23.77 -1.38 7.45
CA LYS A 49 23.09 -1.40 8.76
C LYS A 49 22.55 -2.77 9.09
N ALA A 50 22.66 -3.15 10.37
CA ALA A 50 21.95 -4.31 10.91
C ALA A 50 20.46 -4.00 11.02
N PRO A 51 19.59 -5.04 11.06
CA PRO A 51 18.14 -4.83 11.15
C PRO A 51 17.70 -3.93 12.31
N GLY A 52 18.30 -4.12 13.49
CA GLY A 52 17.97 -3.34 14.68
C GLY A 52 18.35 -1.87 14.62
N SER A 53 19.12 -1.48 13.62
CA SER A 53 19.54 -0.08 13.43
C SER A 53 18.57 0.72 12.58
N TYR A 54 17.52 0.09 12.04
CA TYR A 54 16.49 0.76 11.28
C TYR A 54 15.37 1.23 12.20
N THR A 55 14.74 2.35 11.86
CA THR A 55 13.55 2.82 12.55
C THR A 55 12.32 2.52 11.70
N LYS A 56 11.14 2.52 12.32
CA LYS A 56 9.88 2.35 11.59
C LYS A 56 9.71 3.44 10.54
N ALA A 57 10.09 4.68 10.88
CA ALA A 57 10.01 5.79 9.93
C ALA A 57 10.89 5.57 8.71
N GLU A 58 12.09 5.02 8.90
CA GLU A 58 12.98 4.70 7.78
C GLU A 58 12.38 3.64 6.88
N LEU A 59 11.75 2.61 7.44
CA LEU A 59 11.10 1.57 6.65
C LEU A 59 9.92 2.12 5.85
N LEU A 60 9.13 2.99 6.44
CA LEU A 60 7.99 3.60 5.75
C LEU A 60 8.46 4.52 4.61
N THR A 61 9.55 5.24 4.81
CA THR A 61 10.15 6.04 3.75
C THR A 61 10.69 5.17 2.63
N LEU A 62 11.35 4.06 2.98
CA LEU A 62 11.88 3.11 2.00
C LEU A 62 10.76 2.51 1.15
N MET A 63 9.62 2.20 1.77
CA MET A 63 8.46 1.61 1.09
C MET A 63 7.61 2.64 0.37
N ASN A 64 7.94 3.93 0.51
CA ASN A 64 7.16 5.03 -0.05
C ASN A 64 5.72 5.05 0.48
N GLU A 65 5.59 5.26 1.76
CA GLU A 65 4.29 5.28 2.45
C GLU A 65 3.31 6.26 1.80
N ALA A 66 3.80 7.38 1.29
CA ALA A 66 2.95 8.38 0.62
C ALA A 66 2.19 7.77 -0.56
N HIS A 67 2.80 6.84 -1.28
CA HIS A 67 2.13 6.15 -2.37
C HIS A 67 1.05 5.20 -1.84
N TRP A 68 1.33 4.50 -0.74
CA TRP A 68 0.34 3.65 -0.07
C TRP A 68 -0.83 4.48 0.44
N ASP A 69 -0.56 5.64 1.04
CA ASP A 69 -1.61 6.55 1.51
C ASP A 69 -2.53 6.96 0.37
N ASP A 70 -1.96 7.32 -0.76
CA ASP A 70 -2.71 7.72 -1.95
C ASP A 70 -3.56 6.57 -2.48
N MET A 71 -2.95 5.39 -2.60
CA MET A 71 -3.67 4.19 -3.07
C MET A 71 -4.81 3.80 -2.13
N PHE A 72 -4.56 3.86 -0.81
CA PHE A 72 -5.59 3.53 0.16
C PHE A 72 -6.74 4.51 0.09
N ASN A 73 -6.46 5.80 0.00
CA ASN A 73 -7.49 6.83 -0.10
C ASN A 73 -8.38 6.62 -1.32
N LYS A 74 -7.79 6.25 -2.45
CA LYS A 74 -8.55 5.96 -3.67
C LYS A 74 -9.45 4.74 -3.49
N LYS A 75 -8.91 3.65 -2.93
CA LYS A 75 -9.69 2.42 -2.69
C LYS A 75 -10.79 2.66 -1.67
N ASN A 76 -10.48 3.37 -0.59
CA ASN A 76 -11.44 3.67 0.46
C ASN A 76 -12.57 4.55 -0.06
N ASN A 77 -12.25 5.52 -0.90
CA ASN A 77 -13.27 6.38 -1.51
C ASN A 77 -14.22 5.57 -2.40
N ILE A 78 -13.69 4.63 -3.18
CA ILE A 78 -14.51 3.74 -4.01
C ILE A 78 -15.39 2.85 -3.13
N PHE A 79 -14.86 2.36 -2.02
CA PHE A 79 -15.62 1.54 -1.09
C PHE A 79 -16.79 2.32 -0.47
N LYS A 80 -16.53 3.55 -0.03
CA LYS A 80 -17.55 4.39 0.61
C LYS A 80 -18.52 5.02 -0.38
N ASN A 81 -18.05 5.30 -1.58
CA ASN A 81 -18.84 5.92 -2.65
C ASN A 81 -18.69 5.12 -3.93
N PRO A 82 -19.32 3.94 -4.00
CA PRO A 82 -19.21 3.10 -5.19
C PRO A 82 -19.70 3.85 -6.42
N PRO A 83 -19.07 3.65 -7.58
CA PRO A 83 -19.54 4.25 -8.82
C PRO A 83 -20.99 3.86 -9.05
N VAL A 84 -21.82 4.85 -9.31
CA VAL A 84 -23.25 4.62 -9.54
C VAL A 84 -23.50 4.66 -11.02
N ALA A 85 -24.29 3.71 -11.48
CA ALA A 85 -24.94 3.76 -12.78
C ALA A 85 -24.06 3.54 -14.01
N ASP A 86 -22.77 3.69 -13.92
CA ASP A 86 -21.90 3.37 -15.06
C ASP A 86 -21.96 1.89 -15.42
N THR A 87 -22.40 1.10 -14.47
CA THR A 87 -22.57 -0.33 -14.66
C THR A 87 -23.90 -0.69 -15.25
N VAL A 88 -24.80 0.28 -15.33
CA VAL A 88 -26.10 0.02 -15.93
C VAL A 88 -25.94 0.06 -17.43
N ASP A 89 -26.07 -1.10 -17.99
CA ASP A 89 -25.96 -1.27 -19.41
C ASP A 89 -27.25 -0.85 -20.07
N ASN A 90 -27.39 0.44 -20.28
CA ASN A 90 -28.54 0.98 -20.94
C ASN A 90 -28.43 0.70 -22.44
N SER A 91 -29.35 -0.05 -22.94
CA SER A 91 -29.44 -0.24 -24.39
C SER A 91 -29.60 1.12 -25.05
N PHE A 92 -28.65 1.45 -25.88
CA PHE A 92 -28.70 2.69 -26.62
C PHE A 92 -29.14 2.40 -28.05
N ASP A 93 -30.16 3.12 -28.48
CA ASP A 93 -30.63 2.94 -29.84
C ASP A 93 -29.70 3.66 -30.80
N VAL A 94 -28.89 2.88 -31.49
CA VAL A 94 -27.88 3.40 -32.41
C VAL A 94 -28.49 4.16 -33.56
N SER A 95 -29.73 3.87 -33.89
CA SER A 95 -30.42 4.56 -34.99
C SER A 95 -30.66 6.04 -34.70
N THR A 96 -30.56 6.44 -33.42
CA THR A 96 -30.69 7.86 -33.04
C THR A 96 -29.42 8.64 -33.27
N LEU A 97 -28.33 7.97 -33.51
CA LEU A 97 -27.08 8.62 -33.84
C LEU A 97 -27.10 9.10 -35.28
N SER A 98 -26.67 10.31 -35.47
CA SER A 98 -26.60 10.89 -36.81
C SER A 98 -25.26 10.65 -37.47
#